data_0576e0c9338a50e3c647bc7b4ba682cd
#
_entry.id   0576e0c9338a50e3c647bc7b4ba682cd
#
_cell.length_a   1.000
_cell.length_b   1.000
_cell.length_c   1.000
_cell.angle_alpha   90.00
_cell.angle_beta   90.00
_cell.angle_gamma   90.00
#
_symmetry.space_group_name_H-M   'P 1'
#
loop_
_entity.id
_entity.type
_entity.pdbx_description
1 polymer ?
#
loop_
_entity_poly.entity_id
_entity_poly.type
_entity_poly.pdbx_seq_one_letter_code
_entity_poly.pdbx_strand_id
1 'polypeptide(L)'
;MKYVTSSGPNLSLQNTVEQFVPLPIIYQHHVDFSFASSEMTLQVDDFTARYIEPAIAVLAATIESTCINMMWPAVWNQVGTAGSPQAFKTVLSARKKMLDNLTPQSKQWQLRINTQDNVDMVDTLKGLFQQSTQIARQYTDGVMGLSAGFEWAETTHLLTQTSGAAAGYTVTGANQTGATLLVGAGTGAMNAGDVFTMAGVYHVHPETKVNSGVLQQFVVLANYTGGAGTVSIAPSIVPVVPSNPLSNVSNSPAAGTPLVFMNAASTTTGLSLAYHPDFATFATADLVMPNGVDMASRVVKDGISMRAVRQYSISDDTLPIRIDVLWGAAPMRPQLACRLVAN
;
A
#
# COMPACT_ATOMS: atom_id res chain seq x y z
N MET A 1 1.21 11.69 -16.78
CA MET A 1 1.12 12.79 -17.77
C MET A 1 1.12 12.21 -19.15
N LYS A 2 0.35 12.77 -20.07
CA LYS A 2 0.25 12.24 -21.44
C LYS A 2 0.99 13.08 -22.48
N TYR A 3 1.34 14.33 -22.15
CA TYR A 3 1.90 15.29 -23.10
C TYR A 3 3.02 16.14 -22.48
N VAL A 4 3.89 16.66 -23.34
CA VAL A 4 4.95 17.62 -23.00
C VAL A 4 4.69 18.89 -23.80
N THR A 5 4.96 20.07 -23.22
CA THR A 5 4.84 21.34 -23.94
C THR A 5 6.02 21.51 -24.89
N SER A 6 5.74 21.99 -26.09
CA SER A 6 6.77 22.48 -27.06
C SER A 6 6.64 23.97 -27.21
N SER A 7 7.76 24.64 -27.49
CA SER A 7 7.82 26.10 -27.72
C SER A 7 8.09 26.41 -29.19
N GLY A 8 7.57 27.54 -29.65
CA GLY A 8 7.76 28.02 -31.03
C GLY A 8 6.55 27.76 -31.94
N PRO A 9 6.57 28.29 -33.18
CA PRO A 9 5.44 28.25 -34.11
C PRO A 9 5.25 26.86 -34.79
N ASN A 10 6.25 25.97 -34.72
CA ASN A 10 6.21 24.69 -35.41
C ASN A 10 5.41 23.66 -34.65
N LEU A 11 4.60 22.87 -35.37
CA LEU A 11 3.83 21.77 -34.82
C LEU A 11 4.77 20.61 -34.44
N SER A 12 4.64 20.16 -33.18
CA SER A 12 5.31 18.95 -32.66
C SER A 12 4.26 17.92 -32.25
N LEU A 13 4.02 16.94 -33.11
CA LEU A 13 3.04 15.87 -32.84
C LEU A 13 3.59 14.90 -31.81
N GLN A 14 2.76 14.55 -30.85
CA GLN A 14 3.09 13.62 -29.77
C GLN A 14 2.10 12.47 -29.75
N ASN A 15 2.61 11.25 -29.66
CA ASN A 15 1.80 10.07 -29.46
C ASN A 15 1.43 9.92 -27.98
N THR A 16 0.16 9.58 -27.71
CA THR A 16 -0.29 9.25 -26.36
C THR A 16 0.23 7.87 -25.97
N VAL A 17 0.93 7.80 -24.84
CA VAL A 17 1.37 6.53 -24.25
C VAL A 17 0.45 6.18 -23.08
N GLU A 18 -0.25 5.06 -23.19
CA GLU A 18 -1.10 4.54 -22.13
C GLU A 18 -0.37 3.44 -21.35
N GLN A 19 -0.56 3.44 -20.02
CA GLN A 19 -0.01 2.42 -19.14
C GLN A 19 -1.16 1.60 -18.56
N PHE A 20 -1.00 0.28 -18.54
CA PHE A 20 -1.97 -0.66 -18.00
C PHE A 20 -1.36 -1.37 -16.79
N VAL A 21 -2.15 -1.51 -15.74
CA VAL A 21 -1.84 -2.33 -14.58
C VAL A 21 -2.90 -3.45 -14.53
N PRO A 22 -2.51 -4.72 -14.61
CA PRO A 22 -3.46 -5.81 -14.46
C PRO A 22 -3.99 -5.88 -13.03
N LEU A 23 -5.30 -6.14 -12.90
CA LEU A 23 -5.94 -6.43 -11.62
C LEU A 23 -6.39 -7.90 -11.61
N PRO A 24 -5.56 -8.83 -11.13
CA PRO A 24 -5.94 -10.23 -11.04
C PRO A 24 -6.92 -10.45 -9.89
N ILE A 25 -8.05 -11.13 -10.13
CA ILE A 25 -8.99 -11.57 -9.11
C ILE A 25 -8.75 -13.06 -8.90
N ILE A 26 -7.89 -13.42 -7.96
CA ILE A 26 -7.39 -14.78 -7.76
C ILE A 26 -7.42 -15.25 -6.30
N TYR A 27 -7.68 -14.33 -5.36
CA TYR A 27 -7.66 -14.66 -3.93
C TYR A 27 -9.06 -15.06 -3.48
N GLN A 28 -9.18 -16.30 -3.02
CA GLN A 28 -10.41 -16.79 -2.41
C GLN A 28 -10.16 -17.04 -0.92
N HIS A 29 -10.84 -16.28 -0.06
CA HIS A 29 -10.85 -16.50 1.38
C HIS A 29 -12.22 -17.00 1.83
N HIS A 30 -12.22 -17.90 2.79
CA HIS A 30 -13.44 -18.48 3.32
C HIS A 30 -13.33 -18.74 4.83
N VAL A 31 -14.47 -18.81 5.49
CA VAL A 31 -14.63 -19.31 6.84
C VAL A 31 -15.64 -20.45 6.78
N ASP A 32 -15.25 -21.59 7.32
CA ASP A 32 -16.06 -22.80 7.36
C ASP A 32 -16.38 -23.14 8.81
N PHE A 33 -17.61 -23.50 9.09
CA PHE A 33 -18.06 -24.00 10.38
C PHE A 33 -19.20 -25.01 10.19
N SER A 34 -19.42 -25.88 11.14
CA SER A 34 -20.48 -26.90 11.08
C SER A 34 -21.23 -26.97 12.38
N PHE A 35 -22.48 -27.38 12.30
CA PHE A 35 -23.36 -27.67 13.47
C PHE A 35 -23.91 -29.05 13.36
N ALA A 36 -24.10 -29.70 14.51
CA ALA A 36 -24.85 -30.93 14.58
C ALA A 36 -26.36 -30.63 14.39
N SER A 37 -27.10 -31.57 13.81
CA SER A 37 -28.56 -31.45 13.65
C SER A 37 -29.29 -31.20 14.97
N SER A 38 -28.82 -31.80 16.06
CA SER A 38 -29.34 -31.59 17.39
C SER A 38 -29.15 -30.19 17.94
N GLU A 39 -28.01 -29.55 17.66
CA GLU A 39 -27.72 -28.18 18.09
C GLU A 39 -28.62 -27.17 17.38
N MET A 40 -28.83 -27.33 16.08
CA MET A 40 -29.74 -26.45 15.32
C MET A 40 -31.20 -26.60 15.75
N THR A 41 -31.60 -27.76 16.25
CA THR A 41 -32.96 -28.01 16.72
C THR A 41 -33.22 -27.39 18.10
N LEU A 42 -32.21 -27.32 18.95
CA LEU A 42 -32.33 -26.90 20.34
C LEU A 42 -31.93 -25.45 20.63
N GLN A 43 -31.16 -24.80 19.75
CA GLN A 43 -30.57 -23.47 19.97
C GLN A 43 -30.79 -22.54 18.78
N VAL A 44 -32.03 -22.14 18.50
CA VAL A 44 -32.37 -21.30 17.34
C VAL A 44 -32.26 -19.80 17.63
N ASP A 45 -32.12 -19.37 18.89
CA ASP A 45 -32.08 -17.94 19.20
C ASP A 45 -30.68 -17.32 18.88
N ASP A 46 -30.67 -16.24 18.08
CA ASP A 46 -29.52 -15.41 17.70
C ASP A 46 -28.37 -16.09 16.95
N PHE A 47 -28.67 -17.08 16.08
CA PHE A 47 -27.68 -17.75 15.24
C PHE A 47 -26.80 -16.76 14.44
N THR A 48 -27.40 -15.73 13.90
CA THR A 48 -26.70 -14.71 13.10
C THR A 48 -25.68 -13.96 13.94
N ALA A 49 -26.07 -13.44 15.09
CA ALA A 49 -25.20 -12.65 15.95
C ALA A 49 -24.08 -13.48 16.60
N ARG A 50 -24.36 -14.76 16.90
CA ARG A 50 -23.39 -15.63 17.61
C ARG A 50 -22.36 -16.28 16.70
N TYR A 51 -22.69 -16.58 15.44
CA TYR A 51 -21.84 -17.36 14.54
C TYR A 51 -21.52 -16.65 13.23
N ILE A 52 -22.51 -16.05 12.55
CA ILE A 52 -22.29 -15.46 11.23
C ILE A 52 -21.54 -14.14 11.34
N GLU A 53 -21.91 -13.24 12.25
CA GLU A 53 -21.24 -11.95 12.40
C GLU A 53 -19.75 -12.07 12.77
N PRO A 54 -19.35 -12.90 13.76
CA PRO A 54 -17.93 -13.13 14.03
C PRO A 54 -17.16 -13.74 12.84
N ALA A 55 -17.78 -14.66 12.10
CA ALA A 55 -17.17 -15.28 10.93
C ALA A 55 -16.92 -14.24 9.83
N ILE A 56 -17.88 -13.38 9.55
CA ILE A 56 -17.75 -12.29 8.59
C ILE A 56 -16.69 -11.28 9.06
N ALA A 57 -16.65 -10.95 10.36
CA ALA A 57 -15.65 -10.03 10.91
C ALA A 57 -14.22 -10.56 10.72
N VAL A 58 -13.98 -11.84 10.99
CA VAL A 58 -12.67 -12.49 10.77
C VAL A 58 -12.31 -12.51 9.29
N LEU A 59 -13.27 -12.83 8.41
CA LEU A 59 -13.07 -12.82 6.97
C LEU A 59 -12.70 -11.41 6.45
N ALA A 60 -13.43 -10.40 6.90
CA ALA A 60 -13.17 -9.01 6.52
C ALA A 60 -11.79 -8.54 7.01
N ALA A 61 -11.42 -8.82 8.26
CA ALA A 61 -10.12 -8.49 8.83
C ALA A 61 -8.97 -9.17 8.06
N THR A 62 -9.13 -10.43 7.68
CA THR A 62 -8.14 -11.17 6.88
C THR A 62 -7.96 -10.57 5.48
N ILE A 63 -9.07 -10.23 4.83
CA ILE A 63 -9.03 -9.58 3.50
C ILE A 63 -8.37 -8.21 3.61
N GLU A 64 -8.74 -7.38 4.58
CA GLU A 64 -8.15 -6.06 4.80
C GLU A 64 -6.65 -6.14 5.04
N SER A 65 -6.22 -6.99 5.97
CA SER A 65 -4.81 -7.20 6.29
C SER A 65 -4.02 -7.66 5.05
N THR A 66 -4.52 -8.67 4.34
CA THR A 66 -3.87 -9.18 3.14
C THR A 66 -3.78 -8.10 2.05
N CYS A 67 -4.87 -7.37 1.82
CA CYS A 67 -4.95 -6.30 0.83
C CYS A 67 -3.91 -5.19 1.11
N ILE A 68 -3.85 -4.67 2.35
CA ILE A 68 -2.90 -3.63 2.73
C ILE A 68 -1.46 -4.13 2.56
N ASN A 69 -1.18 -5.35 3.01
CA ASN A 69 0.17 -5.92 2.98
C ASN A 69 0.67 -6.27 1.57
N MET A 70 -0.22 -6.46 0.61
CA MET A 70 0.14 -6.59 -0.80
C MET A 70 0.45 -5.25 -1.46
N MET A 71 -0.10 -4.15 -0.96
CA MET A 71 -0.03 -2.84 -1.62
C MET A 71 1.14 -1.98 -1.14
N TRP A 72 1.42 -1.96 0.16
CA TRP A 72 2.45 -1.06 0.71
C TRP A 72 3.87 -1.31 0.15
N PRO A 73 4.30 -2.55 -0.19
CA PRO A 73 5.65 -2.78 -0.72
C PRO A 73 5.92 -2.07 -2.06
N ALA A 74 4.87 -1.76 -2.83
CA ALA A 74 5.00 -1.02 -4.09
C ALA A 74 5.17 0.49 -3.90
N VAL A 75 4.97 1.02 -2.69
CA VAL A 75 5.07 2.46 -2.41
C VAL A 75 6.52 2.83 -2.18
N TRP A 76 7.09 3.63 -3.06
CA TRP A 76 8.48 4.11 -2.95
C TRP A 76 8.65 5.38 -2.14
N ASN A 77 7.59 6.20 -1.99
CA ASN A 77 7.67 7.39 -1.16
C ASN A 77 7.71 6.99 0.32
N GLN A 78 8.79 7.33 0.99
CA GLN A 78 8.98 7.06 2.40
C GLN A 78 9.40 8.35 3.12
N VAL A 79 8.87 8.55 4.31
CA VAL A 79 9.25 9.60 5.26
C VAL A 79 9.38 9.01 6.66
N GLY A 80 10.06 9.72 7.54
CA GLY A 80 10.33 9.25 8.90
C GLY A 80 11.69 8.59 9.02
N THR A 81 12.02 8.17 10.21
CA THR A 81 13.30 7.51 10.56
C THR A 81 12.98 6.29 11.41
N ALA A 82 13.46 5.14 11.00
CA ALA A 82 13.34 3.90 11.75
C ALA A 82 13.87 4.06 13.19
N GLY A 83 13.13 3.54 14.17
CA GLY A 83 13.49 3.61 15.59
C GLY A 83 13.30 4.99 16.21
N SER A 84 12.58 5.90 15.56
CA SER A 84 12.24 7.22 16.14
C SER A 84 10.73 7.34 16.31
N PRO A 85 10.25 7.99 17.40
CA PRO A 85 8.82 8.23 17.59
C PRO A 85 8.22 9.02 16.44
N GLN A 86 6.97 8.72 16.11
CA GLN A 86 6.24 9.42 15.06
C GLN A 86 5.99 10.88 15.45
N ALA A 87 6.25 11.80 14.53
CA ALA A 87 6.08 13.22 14.76
C ALA A 87 5.11 13.85 13.76
N PHE A 88 4.37 14.88 14.16
CA PHE A 88 3.46 15.61 13.26
C PHE A 88 4.17 16.18 12.02
N LYS A 89 5.44 16.56 12.17
CA LYS A 89 6.30 16.98 11.05
C LYS A 89 6.46 15.88 9.99
N THR A 90 6.51 14.61 10.39
CA THR A 90 6.61 13.47 9.46
C THR A 90 5.35 13.35 8.60
N VAL A 91 4.17 13.54 9.21
CA VAL A 91 2.89 13.55 8.48
C VAL A 91 2.83 14.71 7.48
N LEU A 92 3.26 15.91 7.87
CA LEU A 92 3.36 17.05 6.94
C LEU A 92 4.38 16.79 5.82
N SER A 93 5.46 16.05 6.10
CA SER A 93 6.43 15.63 5.09
C SER A 93 5.86 14.60 4.11
N ALA A 94 4.99 13.69 4.58
CA ALA A 94 4.23 12.78 3.72
C ALA A 94 3.29 13.56 2.80
N ARG A 95 2.56 14.53 3.36
CA ARG A 95 1.70 15.43 2.57
C ARG A 95 2.50 16.17 1.49
N LYS A 96 3.67 16.72 1.85
CA LYS A 96 4.56 17.39 0.89
C LYS A 96 4.92 16.46 -0.26
N LYS A 97 5.38 15.22 0.03
CA LYS A 97 5.74 14.26 -1.01
C LYS A 97 4.58 13.91 -1.95
N MET A 98 3.38 13.76 -1.40
CA MET A 98 2.18 13.49 -2.20
C MET A 98 1.84 14.70 -3.10
N LEU A 99 1.99 15.93 -2.59
CA LEU A 99 1.80 17.15 -3.40
C LEU A 99 2.86 17.29 -4.49
N ASP A 100 4.12 16.99 -4.20
CA ASP A 100 5.22 17.00 -5.17
C ASP A 100 4.95 16.01 -6.32
N ASN A 101 4.23 14.92 -6.06
CA ASN A 101 3.76 13.96 -7.07
C ASN A 101 2.41 14.34 -7.72
N LEU A 102 1.90 15.55 -7.49
CA LEU A 102 0.63 16.05 -8.01
C LEU A 102 -0.58 15.17 -7.65
N THR A 103 -0.63 14.70 -6.41
CA THR A 103 -1.78 13.94 -5.91
C THR A 103 -3.03 14.81 -5.98
N PRO A 104 -4.13 14.35 -6.63
CA PRO A 104 -5.36 15.12 -6.74
C PRO A 104 -5.94 15.49 -5.36
N GLN A 105 -6.51 16.69 -5.24
CA GLN A 105 -7.19 17.15 -4.01
C GLN A 105 -8.71 17.00 -4.11
N SER A 106 -9.19 16.30 -5.14
CA SER A 106 -10.63 16.12 -5.41
C SER A 106 -11.32 15.17 -4.43
N LYS A 107 -10.56 14.28 -3.79
CA LYS A 107 -11.04 13.34 -2.77
C LYS A 107 -10.27 13.55 -1.48
N GLN A 108 -10.90 13.22 -0.35
CA GLN A 108 -10.25 13.26 0.95
C GLN A 108 -9.09 12.26 1.00
N TRP A 109 -7.91 12.73 1.37
CA TRP A 109 -6.75 11.86 1.57
C TRP A 109 -6.89 11.10 2.88
N GLN A 110 -6.44 9.87 2.88
CA GLN A 110 -6.56 8.95 4.00
C GLN A 110 -5.18 8.75 4.66
N LEU A 111 -5.16 8.63 5.97
CA LEU A 111 -4.01 8.18 6.72
C LEU A 111 -4.42 7.01 7.63
N ARG A 112 -3.88 5.84 7.34
CA ARG A 112 -3.99 4.68 8.22
C ARG A 112 -2.76 4.66 9.11
N ILE A 113 -2.98 4.91 10.39
CA ILE A 113 -1.91 4.99 11.39
C ILE A 113 -1.91 3.72 12.23
N ASN A 114 -0.71 3.23 12.52
CA ASN A 114 -0.54 2.12 13.44
C ASN A 114 -0.77 2.61 14.89
N THR A 115 -1.13 1.72 15.79
CA THR A 115 -1.49 2.04 17.18
C THR A 115 -0.35 2.71 17.96
N GLN A 116 0.91 2.31 17.76
CA GLN A 116 2.06 2.93 18.42
C GLN A 116 2.30 4.34 17.90
N ASP A 117 2.24 4.53 16.58
CA ASP A 117 2.39 5.84 15.96
C ASP A 117 1.28 6.81 16.43
N ASN A 118 0.06 6.30 16.68
CA ASN A 118 -1.03 7.11 17.22
C ASN A 118 -0.72 7.59 18.66
N VAL A 119 -0.17 6.73 19.51
CA VAL A 119 0.28 7.11 20.85
C VAL A 119 1.33 8.23 20.78
N ASP A 120 2.33 8.08 19.93
CA ASP A 120 3.39 9.08 19.74
C ASP A 120 2.82 10.44 19.26
N MET A 121 1.82 10.39 18.36
CA MET A 121 1.15 11.59 17.84
C MET A 121 0.34 12.31 18.92
N VAL A 122 -0.45 11.58 19.70
CA VAL A 122 -1.23 12.15 20.81
C VAL A 122 -0.29 12.78 21.83
N ASP A 123 0.82 12.11 22.20
CA ASP A 123 1.82 12.67 23.10
C ASP A 123 2.48 13.94 22.56
N THR A 124 2.81 13.96 21.25
CA THR A 124 3.41 15.14 20.62
C THR A 124 2.45 16.34 20.62
N LEU A 125 1.15 16.10 20.50
CA LEU A 125 0.13 17.17 20.41
C LEU A 125 -0.44 17.60 21.76
N LYS A 126 -0.10 16.93 22.86
CA LYS A 126 -0.64 17.21 24.22
C LYS A 126 -0.54 18.67 24.66
N GLY A 127 0.48 19.40 24.20
CA GLY A 127 0.66 20.82 24.50
C GLY A 127 -0.28 21.78 23.76
N LEU A 128 -1.02 21.29 22.77
CA LEU A 128 -1.94 22.08 21.94
C LEU A 128 -3.42 21.88 22.34
N PHE A 129 -3.70 21.07 23.36
CA PHE A 129 -5.06 20.77 23.80
C PHE A 129 -5.75 22.03 24.34
N GLN A 130 -6.61 22.61 23.50
CA GLN A 130 -7.57 23.66 23.88
C GLN A 130 -9.00 23.10 23.72
N GLN A 131 -9.96 23.69 24.44
CA GLN A 131 -11.35 23.20 24.53
C GLN A 131 -12.17 23.35 23.24
N SER A 132 -11.61 23.23 22.06
CA SER A 132 -12.43 23.12 20.84
C SER A 132 -12.90 21.68 20.65
N THR A 133 -14.07 21.49 20.08
CA THR A 133 -14.78 20.19 19.98
C THR A 133 -13.95 19.07 19.32
N GLN A 134 -13.06 19.39 18.37
CA GLN A 134 -12.20 18.41 17.73
C GLN A 134 -10.99 18.03 18.61
N ILE A 135 -10.42 19.00 19.30
CA ILE A 135 -9.29 18.81 20.22
C ILE A 135 -9.75 18.05 21.48
N ALA A 136 -10.98 18.29 21.93
CA ALA A 136 -11.59 17.51 23.00
C ALA A 136 -11.72 16.02 22.65
N ARG A 137 -12.10 15.66 21.42
CA ARG A 137 -12.15 14.27 20.96
C ARG A 137 -10.79 13.62 20.84
N GLN A 138 -9.76 14.35 20.44
CA GLN A 138 -8.38 13.85 20.44
C GLN A 138 -7.92 13.50 21.87
N TYR A 139 -8.30 14.31 22.83
CA TYR A 139 -7.96 14.08 24.24
C TYR A 139 -8.80 12.98 24.88
N THR A 140 -10.10 12.91 24.61
CA THR A 140 -11.02 11.94 25.24
C THR A 140 -10.98 10.58 24.57
N ASP A 141 -10.91 10.54 23.24
CA ASP A 141 -11.12 9.33 22.45
C ASP A 141 -9.86 8.88 21.69
N GLY A 142 -8.76 9.67 21.73
CA GLY A 142 -7.53 9.42 20.96
C GLY A 142 -7.72 9.53 19.43
N VAL A 143 -8.86 10.04 18.96
CA VAL A 143 -9.19 10.10 17.53
C VAL A 143 -8.75 11.41 16.92
N MET A 144 -7.83 11.35 15.95
CA MET A 144 -7.28 12.55 15.28
C MET A 144 -8.24 13.22 14.31
N GLY A 145 -9.24 12.50 13.79
CA GLY A 145 -10.24 13.03 12.85
C GLY A 145 -9.62 13.56 11.55
N LEU A 146 -10.04 14.75 11.12
CA LEU A 146 -9.50 15.43 9.94
C LEU A 146 -8.39 16.40 10.39
N SER A 147 -7.14 16.06 10.11
CA SER A 147 -5.97 16.87 10.46
C SER A 147 -4.89 16.77 9.40
N ALA A 148 -4.06 17.81 9.24
CA ALA A 148 -2.98 17.90 8.24
C ALA A 148 -3.44 17.62 6.79
N GLY A 149 -4.75 17.71 6.51
CA GLY A 149 -5.34 17.39 5.20
C GLY A 149 -5.55 15.91 4.94
N PHE A 150 -5.45 15.07 5.97
CA PHE A 150 -5.78 13.65 5.96
C PHE A 150 -6.96 13.36 6.86
N GLU A 151 -7.75 12.39 6.49
CA GLU A 151 -8.68 11.70 7.36
C GLU A 151 -7.96 10.53 8.03
N TRP A 152 -7.85 10.58 9.35
CA TRP A 152 -7.08 9.64 10.13
C TRP A 152 -7.96 8.50 10.61
N ALA A 153 -7.46 7.30 10.48
CA ALA A 153 -8.03 6.13 11.12
C ALA A 153 -6.91 5.22 11.62
N GLU A 154 -7.08 4.75 12.82
CA GLU A 154 -6.21 3.77 13.46
C GLU A 154 -6.47 2.39 12.87
N THR A 155 -5.42 1.60 12.68
CA THR A 155 -5.53 0.21 12.21
C THR A 155 -4.49 -0.67 12.88
N THR A 156 -4.90 -1.89 13.18
CA THR A 156 -4.03 -2.97 13.70
C THR A 156 -3.54 -3.89 12.59
N HIS A 157 -3.95 -3.65 11.33
CA HIS A 157 -3.67 -4.54 10.20
C HIS A 157 -2.40 -4.16 9.41
N LEU A 158 -1.78 -3.01 9.71
CA LEU A 158 -0.48 -2.66 9.17
C LEU A 158 0.60 -3.50 9.86
N LEU A 159 1.30 -4.32 9.07
CA LEU A 159 2.42 -5.10 9.56
C LEU A 159 3.66 -4.24 9.72
N THR A 160 4.62 -4.75 10.49
CA THR A 160 5.96 -4.19 10.54
C THR A 160 6.74 -4.57 9.28
N GLN A 161 7.63 -3.69 8.85
CA GLN A 161 8.61 -3.98 7.79
C GLN A 161 9.95 -4.31 8.44
N THR A 162 10.54 -5.43 8.05
CA THR A 162 11.95 -5.73 8.35
C THR A 162 12.78 -5.46 7.11
N SER A 163 13.68 -4.48 7.19
CA SER A 163 14.61 -4.16 6.10
C SER A 163 15.61 -5.30 5.88
N GLY A 164 16.00 -5.49 4.64
CA GLY A 164 17.04 -6.45 4.29
C GLY A 164 18.40 -6.12 4.93
N ALA A 165 19.29 -7.09 4.95
CA ALA A 165 20.66 -6.92 5.44
C ALA A 165 21.60 -6.30 4.39
N ALA A 166 21.05 -5.60 3.40
CA ALA A 166 21.77 -5.09 2.23
C ALA A 166 22.78 -4.00 2.58
N ALA A 167 24.02 -4.18 2.12
CA ALA A 167 25.09 -3.19 2.26
C ALA A 167 26.07 -3.24 1.06
N GLY A 168 26.65 -2.08 0.72
CA GLY A 168 27.73 -1.99 -0.25
C GLY A 168 27.35 -2.20 -1.71
N TYR A 169 26.07 -2.25 -2.06
CA TYR A 169 25.62 -2.37 -3.45
C TYR A 169 25.88 -1.10 -4.24
N THR A 170 26.34 -1.27 -5.47
CA THR A 170 26.58 -0.18 -6.42
C THR A 170 25.93 -0.49 -7.76
N VAL A 171 25.65 0.53 -8.52
CA VAL A 171 25.11 0.40 -9.89
C VAL A 171 26.18 -0.17 -10.83
N THR A 172 25.88 -1.23 -11.56
CA THR A 172 26.76 -1.83 -12.56
C THR A 172 26.45 -1.28 -13.94
N GLY A 173 27.37 -0.50 -14.50
CA GLY A 173 27.16 0.15 -15.79
C GLY A 173 26.36 1.46 -15.68
N ALA A 174 26.64 2.40 -16.57
CA ALA A 174 25.94 3.69 -16.64
C ALA A 174 24.67 3.60 -17.49
N ASN A 175 23.84 4.66 -17.42
CA ASN A 175 22.68 4.87 -18.28
C ASN A 175 21.59 3.79 -18.19
N GLN A 176 21.46 3.14 -17.05
CA GLN A 176 20.39 2.17 -16.84
C GLN A 176 19.01 2.86 -16.80
N THR A 177 18.03 2.22 -17.42
CA THR A 177 16.65 2.69 -17.51
C THR A 177 15.66 1.53 -17.33
N GLY A 178 14.40 1.84 -17.04
CA GLY A 178 13.34 0.83 -16.91
C GLY A 178 13.08 0.42 -15.45
N ALA A 179 12.36 -0.69 -15.29
CA ALA A 179 11.89 -1.20 -14.00
C ALA A 179 12.87 -2.18 -13.33
N THR A 180 14.07 -2.31 -13.86
CA THR A 180 15.13 -3.17 -13.33
C THR A 180 16.43 -2.39 -13.21
N LEU A 181 17.22 -2.73 -12.19
CA LEU A 181 18.52 -2.13 -11.93
C LEU A 181 19.56 -3.25 -11.80
N LEU A 182 20.61 -3.19 -12.64
CA LEU A 182 21.74 -4.09 -12.54
C LEU A 182 22.70 -3.57 -11.47
N VAL A 183 22.92 -4.37 -10.43
CA VAL A 183 23.77 -4.01 -9.29
C VAL A 183 25.02 -4.87 -9.24
N GLY A 184 26.12 -4.28 -8.78
CA GLY A 184 27.37 -4.96 -8.46
C GLY A 184 27.26 -5.76 -7.17
N ALA A 185 28.28 -6.53 -6.88
CA ALA A 185 28.33 -7.35 -5.68
C ALA A 185 28.28 -6.47 -4.43
N GLY A 186 27.24 -6.68 -3.63
CA GLY A 186 27.11 -6.19 -2.26
C GLY A 186 26.94 -7.36 -1.31
N THR A 187 26.74 -7.08 -0.04
CA THR A 187 26.50 -8.08 1.00
C THR A 187 25.08 -8.02 1.51
N GLY A 188 24.55 -9.16 1.92
CA GLY A 188 23.19 -9.29 2.47
C GLY A 188 22.07 -9.19 1.42
N ALA A 189 20.89 -9.61 1.82
CA ALA A 189 19.71 -9.61 1.00
C ALA A 189 19.00 -8.25 1.02
N MET A 190 18.30 -7.92 -0.08
CA MET A 190 17.29 -6.84 -0.11
C MET A 190 15.91 -7.45 0.01
N ASN A 191 15.07 -6.89 0.85
CA ASN A 191 13.68 -7.32 1.00
C ASN A 191 12.75 -6.48 0.13
N ALA A 192 11.66 -7.09 -0.32
CA ALA A 192 10.58 -6.36 -0.97
C ALA A 192 10.07 -5.25 -0.04
N GLY A 193 9.97 -4.04 -0.57
CA GLY A 193 9.63 -2.87 0.23
C GLY A 193 10.82 -2.05 0.74
N ASP A 194 12.07 -2.50 0.57
CA ASP A 194 13.23 -1.68 0.93
C ASP A 194 13.32 -0.46 0.01
N VAL A 195 13.43 0.72 0.61
CA VAL A 195 13.56 1.98 -0.13
C VAL A 195 15.00 2.45 -0.13
N PHE A 196 15.45 2.87 -1.28
CA PHE A 196 16.79 3.41 -1.47
C PHE A 196 16.81 4.64 -2.39
N THR A 197 17.90 5.37 -2.35
CA THR A 197 18.20 6.48 -3.24
C THR A 197 19.56 6.29 -3.91
N MET A 198 19.78 6.98 -5.02
CA MET A 198 21.04 7.00 -5.75
C MET A 198 21.48 8.43 -5.97
N ALA A 199 22.76 8.72 -5.69
CA ALA A 199 23.31 10.07 -5.91
C ALA A 199 23.23 10.46 -7.39
N GLY A 200 22.86 11.72 -7.66
CA GLY A 200 22.71 12.24 -9.02
C GLY A 200 21.38 11.93 -9.71
N VAL A 201 20.53 11.09 -9.12
CA VAL A 201 19.22 10.74 -9.66
C VAL A 201 18.15 11.51 -8.87
N TYR A 202 17.73 12.65 -9.40
CA TYR A 202 16.78 13.53 -8.74
C TYR A 202 15.37 13.34 -9.29
N HIS A 203 14.40 13.49 -8.42
CA HIS A 203 12.99 13.58 -8.80
C HIS A 203 12.76 14.82 -9.67
N VAL A 204 11.96 14.68 -10.71
CA VAL A 204 11.54 15.80 -11.55
C VAL A 204 10.06 16.07 -11.40
N HIS A 205 9.68 17.33 -11.51
CA HIS A 205 8.27 17.70 -11.44
C HIS A 205 7.50 17.02 -12.59
N PRO A 206 6.39 16.33 -12.30
CA PRO A 206 5.72 15.48 -13.30
C PRO A 206 5.26 16.21 -14.57
N GLU A 207 4.91 17.50 -14.49
CA GLU A 207 4.45 18.31 -15.63
C GLU A 207 5.58 19.07 -16.31
N THR A 208 6.33 19.87 -15.53
CA THR A 208 7.33 20.78 -16.07
C THR A 208 8.66 20.11 -16.38
N LYS A 209 8.88 18.89 -15.89
CA LYS A 209 10.13 18.12 -16.01
C LYS A 209 11.37 18.82 -15.43
N VAL A 210 11.16 19.82 -14.59
CA VAL A 210 12.24 20.54 -13.90
C VAL A 210 12.72 19.68 -12.71
N ASN A 211 14.03 19.64 -12.53
CA ASN A 211 14.68 18.96 -11.40
C ASN A 211 14.25 19.61 -10.07
N SER A 212 13.71 18.81 -9.15
CA SER A 212 13.26 19.27 -7.83
C SER A 212 14.38 19.47 -6.81
N GLY A 213 15.61 19.04 -7.11
CA GLY A 213 16.74 19.04 -6.18
C GLY A 213 16.65 17.96 -5.08
N VAL A 214 15.59 17.13 -5.09
CA VAL A 214 15.40 16.03 -4.12
C VAL A 214 15.70 14.70 -4.82
N LEU A 215 16.50 13.84 -4.18
CA LEU A 215 16.78 12.49 -4.71
C LEU A 215 15.49 11.69 -4.89
N GLN A 216 15.37 11.02 -6.04
CA GLN A 216 14.29 10.08 -6.28
C GLN A 216 14.45 8.87 -5.36
N GLN A 217 13.37 8.49 -4.68
CA GLN A 217 13.28 7.26 -3.91
C GLN A 217 12.83 6.12 -4.83
N PHE A 218 13.46 4.98 -4.68
CA PHE A 218 13.11 3.74 -5.36
C PHE A 218 12.82 2.66 -4.33
N VAL A 219 11.93 1.75 -4.67
CA VAL A 219 11.62 0.60 -3.82
C VAL A 219 11.97 -0.71 -4.54
N VAL A 220 12.46 -1.68 -3.79
CA VAL A 220 12.67 -3.05 -4.24
C VAL A 220 11.33 -3.78 -4.25
N LEU A 221 10.95 -4.34 -5.42
CA LEU A 221 9.63 -4.99 -5.59
C LEU A 221 9.63 -6.48 -5.22
N ALA A 222 10.77 -7.14 -5.28
CA ALA A 222 10.91 -8.57 -4.98
C ALA A 222 12.15 -8.83 -4.13
N ASN A 223 12.07 -9.82 -3.27
CA ASN A 223 13.22 -10.22 -2.46
C ASN A 223 14.41 -10.58 -3.34
N TYR A 224 15.58 -10.06 -3.02
CA TYR A 224 16.84 -10.30 -3.70
C TYR A 224 17.85 -10.91 -2.73
N THR A 225 18.36 -12.09 -3.05
CA THR A 225 19.16 -12.90 -2.13
C THR A 225 20.59 -12.40 -1.93
N GLY A 226 21.06 -11.51 -2.81
CA GLY A 226 22.42 -10.91 -2.71
C GLY A 226 23.31 -11.22 -3.90
N GLY A 227 24.51 -10.63 -3.88
CA GLY A 227 25.50 -10.75 -4.96
C GLY A 227 25.33 -9.70 -6.07
N ALA A 228 25.99 -9.92 -7.22
CA ALA A 228 25.77 -9.11 -8.42
C ALA A 228 24.60 -9.65 -9.23
N GLY A 229 23.73 -8.80 -9.74
CA GLY A 229 22.58 -9.22 -10.53
C GLY A 229 21.55 -8.13 -10.74
N THR A 230 20.35 -8.50 -11.15
CA THR A 230 19.28 -7.58 -11.50
C THR A 230 18.22 -7.52 -10.38
N VAL A 231 17.92 -6.32 -9.92
CA VAL A 231 16.91 -6.01 -8.91
C VAL A 231 15.71 -5.37 -9.59
N SER A 232 14.50 -5.87 -9.30
CA SER A 232 13.25 -5.24 -9.75
C SER A 232 12.91 -4.06 -8.87
N ILE A 233 12.66 -2.89 -9.47
CA ILE A 233 12.46 -1.62 -8.77
C ILE A 233 11.21 -0.87 -9.24
N ALA A 234 10.69 -0.02 -8.38
CA ALA A 234 9.70 1.00 -8.72
C ALA A 234 10.09 2.34 -8.08
N PRO A 235 9.80 3.49 -8.75
CA PRO A 235 9.31 3.60 -10.12
C PRO A 235 10.37 3.18 -11.14
N SER A 236 9.95 2.94 -12.38
CA SER A 236 10.91 2.73 -13.48
C SER A 236 11.78 3.97 -13.66
N ILE A 237 13.07 3.78 -13.96
CA ILE A 237 13.99 4.87 -14.24
C ILE A 237 13.71 5.39 -15.65
N VAL A 238 13.15 6.58 -15.77
CA VAL A 238 12.88 7.24 -17.05
C VAL A 238 13.50 8.65 -17.01
N PRO A 239 14.73 8.82 -17.50
CA PRO A 239 15.42 10.11 -17.48
C PRO A 239 14.71 11.15 -18.35
N VAL A 240 14.94 12.42 -18.05
CA VAL A 240 14.36 13.53 -18.82
C VAL A 240 14.87 13.50 -20.25
N VAL A 241 13.93 13.32 -21.18
CA VAL A 241 14.13 13.48 -22.62
C VAL A 241 13.04 14.44 -23.10
N PRO A 242 13.37 15.45 -23.95
CA PRO A 242 12.43 16.48 -24.34
C PRO A 242 11.08 16.02 -24.89
N SER A 243 11.04 14.84 -25.50
CA SER A 243 9.83 14.25 -26.10
C SER A 243 9.12 13.20 -25.24
N ASN A 244 9.64 12.87 -24.05
CA ASN A 244 9.06 11.78 -23.23
C ASN A 244 8.22 12.32 -22.07
N PRO A 245 6.89 12.20 -22.14
CA PRO A 245 5.99 12.64 -21.07
C PRO A 245 6.10 11.82 -19.79
N LEU A 246 6.66 10.60 -19.86
CA LEU A 246 6.80 9.68 -18.71
C LEU A 246 8.07 9.92 -17.90
N SER A 247 8.94 10.85 -18.30
CA SER A 247 10.18 11.16 -17.57
C SER A 247 9.89 11.50 -16.10
N ASN A 248 10.61 10.84 -15.20
CA ASN A 248 10.41 10.94 -13.74
C ASN A 248 11.70 11.23 -12.96
N VAL A 249 12.87 11.10 -13.60
CA VAL A 249 14.17 11.38 -12.98
C VAL A 249 15.01 12.30 -13.87
N SER A 250 15.88 13.12 -13.24
CA SER A 250 16.76 14.04 -13.95
C SER A 250 17.73 13.33 -14.88
N ASN A 251 18.35 12.27 -14.38
CA ASN A 251 19.36 11.50 -15.09
C ASN A 251 19.24 10.00 -14.72
N SER A 252 19.77 9.15 -15.60
CA SER A 252 20.06 7.77 -15.26
C SER A 252 21.23 7.68 -14.25
N PRO A 253 21.28 6.64 -13.41
CA PRO A 253 22.38 6.46 -12.47
C PRO A 253 23.72 6.25 -13.20
N ALA A 254 24.80 6.81 -12.66
CA ALA A 254 26.16 6.56 -13.12
C ALA A 254 26.65 5.19 -12.63
N ALA A 255 27.58 4.60 -13.39
CA ALA A 255 28.25 3.38 -12.94
C ALA A 255 29.01 3.62 -11.62
N GLY A 256 28.97 2.64 -10.72
CA GLY A 256 29.60 2.73 -9.40
C GLY A 256 28.81 3.56 -8.36
N THR A 257 27.67 4.17 -8.72
CA THR A 257 26.86 4.90 -7.76
C THR A 257 26.36 3.95 -6.66
N PRO A 258 26.57 4.25 -5.37
CA PRO A 258 26.08 3.42 -4.28
C PRO A 258 24.57 3.53 -4.13
N LEU A 259 23.94 2.41 -3.76
CA LEU A 259 22.55 2.39 -3.29
C LEU A 259 22.54 2.76 -1.80
N VAL A 260 21.87 3.86 -1.47
CA VAL A 260 21.73 4.33 -0.08
C VAL A 260 20.32 3.97 0.40
N PHE A 261 20.23 2.96 1.25
CA PHE A 261 18.96 2.53 1.84
C PHE A 261 18.46 3.53 2.89
N MET A 262 17.15 3.76 2.93
CA MET A 262 16.51 4.69 3.86
C MET A 262 16.50 4.17 5.29
N ASN A 263 16.30 2.87 5.47
CA ASN A 263 16.33 2.20 6.76
C ASN A 263 17.66 1.49 6.95
N ALA A 264 18.12 1.37 8.19
CA ALA A 264 19.30 0.58 8.51
C ALA A 264 19.06 -0.91 8.21
N ALA A 265 20.15 -1.63 7.93
CA ALA A 265 20.11 -3.06 7.63
C ALA A 265 19.48 -3.85 8.80
N SER A 266 18.64 -4.83 8.48
CA SER A 266 17.98 -5.73 9.42
C SER A 266 17.16 -5.03 10.51
N THR A 267 16.69 -3.80 10.26
CA THR A 267 15.86 -3.05 11.20
C THR A 267 14.38 -3.34 10.94
N THR A 268 13.64 -3.68 12.00
CA THR A 268 12.18 -3.82 11.96
C THR A 268 11.55 -2.51 12.40
N THR A 269 10.60 -2.02 11.63
CA THR A 269 9.91 -0.74 11.86
C THR A 269 8.41 -0.89 11.74
N GLY A 270 7.67 -0.12 12.55
CA GLY A 270 6.25 0.08 12.34
C GLY A 270 5.99 0.86 11.05
N LEU A 271 4.85 0.61 10.43
CA LEU A 271 4.40 1.30 9.23
C LEU A 271 3.09 2.02 9.47
N SER A 272 3.00 3.23 8.95
CA SER A 272 1.74 3.94 8.73
C SER A 272 1.67 4.35 7.27
N LEU A 273 0.46 4.42 6.69
CA LEU A 273 0.27 4.63 5.26
C LEU A 273 -0.66 5.83 5.00
N ALA A 274 -0.11 6.86 4.38
CA ALA A 274 -0.86 7.98 3.82
C ALA A 274 -1.13 7.72 2.33
N TYR A 275 -2.37 7.88 1.88
CA TYR A 275 -2.72 7.61 0.49
C TYR A 275 -3.94 8.39 0.00
N HIS A 276 -4.02 8.56 -1.31
CA HIS A 276 -5.22 8.99 -2.00
C HIS A 276 -6.07 7.77 -2.39
N PRO A 277 -7.42 7.82 -2.37
CA PRO A 277 -8.27 6.69 -2.74
C PRO A 277 -7.95 6.05 -4.09
N ASP A 278 -7.44 6.80 -5.07
CA ASP A 278 -7.04 6.27 -6.38
C ASP A 278 -5.65 5.59 -6.38
N PHE A 279 -5.01 5.41 -5.22
CA PHE A 279 -3.75 4.69 -5.06
C PHE A 279 -3.87 3.23 -5.47
N ALA A 280 -4.93 2.58 -5.01
CA ALA A 280 -5.15 1.16 -5.18
C ALA A 280 -6.60 0.88 -5.58
N THR A 281 -6.81 -0.27 -6.19
CA THR A 281 -8.14 -0.75 -6.55
C THR A 281 -8.34 -2.13 -5.93
N PHE A 282 -9.50 -2.30 -5.32
CA PHE A 282 -10.01 -3.57 -4.82
C PHE A 282 -11.23 -3.96 -5.66
N ALA A 283 -11.35 -5.22 -6.02
CA ALA A 283 -12.50 -5.75 -6.74
C ALA A 283 -12.85 -7.15 -6.27
N THR A 284 -14.13 -7.47 -6.28
CA THR A 284 -14.63 -8.82 -6.02
C THR A 284 -15.32 -9.38 -7.26
N ALA A 285 -15.36 -10.69 -7.36
CA ALA A 285 -16.10 -11.38 -8.41
C ALA A 285 -17.15 -12.31 -7.80
N ASP A 286 -18.25 -12.44 -8.51
CA ASP A 286 -19.35 -13.31 -8.11
C ASP A 286 -18.97 -14.77 -8.27
N LEU A 287 -18.90 -15.49 -7.18
CA LEU A 287 -18.72 -16.94 -7.20
C LEU A 287 -19.97 -17.64 -7.73
N VAL A 288 -19.76 -18.71 -8.50
CA VAL A 288 -20.85 -19.53 -9.04
C VAL A 288 -21.68 -20.14 -7.93
N MET A 289 -22.99 -20.06 -8.04
CA MET A 289 -23.92 -20.70 -7.10
C MET A 289 -24.01 -22.19 -7.40
N PRO A 290 -23.67 -23.08 -6.44
CA PRO A 290 -23.78 -24.51 -6.65
C PRO A 290 -25.25 -24.93 -6.67
N ASN A 291 -25.55 -25.92 -7.52
CA ASN A 291 -26.85 -26.58 -7.56
C ASN A 291 -26.80 -27.88 -6.73
N GLY A 292 -27.91 -28.24 -6.12
CA GLY A 292 -28.01 -29.49 -5.34
C GLY A 292 -27.49 -29.40 -3.90
N VAL A 293 -27.38 -28.20 -3.36
CA VAL A 293 -27.09 -27.94 -1.94
C VAL A 293 -28.34 -27.49 -1.22
N ASP A 294 -28.39 -27.66 0.11
CA ASP A 294 -29.54 -27.27 0.94
C ASP A 294 -29.85 -25.79 0.87
N MET A 295 -28.77 -24.98 0.92
CA MET A 295 -28.88 -23.53 0.84
C MET A 295 -27.66 -22.96 0.12
N ALA A 296 -27.92 -22.11 -0.84
CA ALA A 296 -26.90 -21.25 -1.42
C ALA A 296 -27.46 -19.82 -1.51
N SER A 297 -26.73 -18.86 -1.01
CA SER A 297 -27.13 -17.45 -1.04
C SER A 297 -25.92 -16.59 -1.40
N ARG A 298 -26.16 -15.49 -2.11
CA ARG A 298 -25.16 -14.49 -2.44
C ARG A 298 -25.70 -13.11 -2.09
N VAL A 299 -24.87 -12.33 -1.41
CA VAL A 299 -25.18 -10.95 -1.08
C VAL A 299 -24.05 -10.07 -1.59
N VAL A 300 -24.42 -8.98 -2.25
CA VAL A 300 -23.48 -7.92 -2.67
C VAL A 300 -23.79 -6.68 -1.85
N LYS A 301 -22.83 -6.23 -1.04
CA LYS A 301 -22.94 -5.02 -0.25
C LYS A 301 -21.68 -4.19 -0.39
N ASP A 302 -21.82 -2.90 -0.67
CA ASP A 302 -20.71 -1.96 -0.85
C ASP A 302 -19.64 -2.40 -1.87
N GLY A 303 -20.08 -3.13 -2.93
CA GLY A 303 -19.18 -3.67 -3.96
C GLY A 303 -18.47 -4.97 -3.56
N ILE A 304 -18.74 -5.53 -2.38
CA ILE A 304 -18.20 -6.82 -1.93
C ILE A 304 -19.25 -7.90 -2.13
N SER A 305 -18.91 -8.90 -2.95
CA SER A 305 -19.76 -10.06 -3.21
C SER A 305 -19.34 -11.22 -2.28
N MET A 306 -20.25 -11.63 -1.41
CA MET A 306 -20.08 -12.77 -0.51
C MET A 306 -21.07 -13.87 -0.87
N ARG A 307 -20.60 -15.11 -0.86
CA ARG A 307 -21.44 -16.31 -1.05
C ARG A 307 -21.46 -17.12 0.25
N ALA A 308 -22.64 -17.56 0.65
CA ALA A 308 -22.83 -18.52 1.72
C ALA A 308 -23.44 -19.81 1.15
N VAL A 309 -22.85 -20.95 1.46
CA VAL A 309 -23.31 -22.28 1.02
C VAL A 309 -23.43 -23.18 2.25
N ARG A 310 -24.51 -23.92 2.34
CA ARG A 310 -24.76 -24.94 3.37
C ARG A 310 -25.20 -26.23 2.71
N GLN A 311 -24.74 -27.35 3.26
CA GLN A 311 -25.17 -28.68 2.82
C GLN A 311 -25.16 -29.63 4.00
N TYR A 312 -26.18 -30.50 4.07
CA TYR A 312 -26.24 -31.56 5.07
C TYR A 312 -25.26 -32.67 4.74
N SER A 313 -24.49 -33.10 5.74
CA SER A 313 -23.62 -34.29 5.68
C SER A 313 -24.27 -35.46 6.41
N ILE A 314 -24.69 -36.44 5.63
CA ILE A 314 -25.33 -37.67 6.17
C ILE A 314 -24.34 -38.54 6.93
N SER A 315 -23.03 -38.41 6.63
CA SER A 315 -21.98 -39.23 7.25
C SER A 315 -21.74 -38.85 8.70
N ASP A 316 -21.90 -37.57 9.04
CA ASP A 316 -21.51 -37.02 10.33
C ASP A 316 -22.68 -36.37 11.07
N ASP A 317 -23.89 -36.42 10.52
CA ASP A 317 -25.08 -35.71 10.99
C ASP A 317 -24.82 -34.22 11.29
N THR A 318 -24.15 -33.57 10.37
CA THR A 318 -23.76 -32.17 10.51
C THR A 318 -24.23 -31.31 9.34
N LEU A 319 -24.32 -30.02 9.57
CA LEU A 319 -24.65 -28.97 8.59
C LEU A 319 -23.46 -28.03 8.41
N PRO A 320 -22.46 -28.39 7.56
CA PRO A 320 -21.36 -27.48 7.24
C PRO A 320 -21.87 -26.28 6.48
N ILE A 321 -21.38 -25.11 6.91
CA ILE A 321 -21.63 -23.79 6.30
C ILE A 321 -20.29 -23.23 5.88
N ARG A 322 -20.24 -22.67 4.67
CA ARG A 322 -19.09 -21.97 4.12
C ARG A 322 -19.50 -20.57 3.69
N ILE A 323 -18.78 -19.56 4.18
CA ILE A 323 -18.88 -18.18 3.71
C ILE A 323 -17.59 -17.86 2.99
N ASP A 324 -17.66 -17.47 1.71
CA ASP A 324 -16.48 -17.18 0.90
C ASP A 324 -16.62 -15.92 0.06
N VAL A 325 -15.45 -15.34 -0.25
CA VAL A 325 -15.28 -14.16 -1.10
C VAL A 325 -14.15 -14.43 -2.09
N LEU A 326 -14.39 -14.14 -3.36
CA LEU A 326 -13.38 -14.12 -4.40
C LEU A 326 -13.02 -12.67 -4.72
N TRP A 327 -11.76 -12.29 -4.54
CA TRP A 327 -11.33 -10.91 -4.65
C TRP A 327 -9.94 -10.74 -5.27
N GLY A 328 -9.61 -9.51 -5.60
CA GLY A 328 -8.29 -9.10 -6.04
C GLY A 328 -8.03 -7.65 -5.70
N ALA A 329 -6.77 -7.30 -5.54
CA ALA A 329 -6.35 -5.93 -5.30
C ALA A 329 -5.02 -5.66 -5.98
N ALA A 330 -4.84 -4.41 -6.43
CA ALA A 330 -3.58 -3.98 -7.02
C ALA A 330 -3.31 -2.50 -6.73
N PRO A 331 -2.04 -2.12 -6.48
CA PRO A 331 -1.63 -0.73 -6.39
C PRO A 331 -1.56 -0.12 -7.80
N MET A 332 -2.59 0.65 -8.17
CA MET A 332 -2.70 1.23 -9.52
C MET A 332 -1.79 2.43 -9.71
N ARG A 333 -1.64 3.26 -8.68
CA ARG A 333 -0.86 4.51 -8.70
C ARG A 333 -0.04 4.67 -7.43
N PRO A 334 1.06 3.91 -7.24
CA PRO A 334 1.86 3.96 -6.02
C PRO A 334 2.43 5.33 -5.67
N GLN A 335 2.59 6.23 -6.67
CA GLN A 335 3.02 7.61 -6.46
C GLN A 335 2.05 8.44 -5.60
N LEU A 336 0.77 8.05 -5.51
CA LEU A 336 -0.26 8.72 -4.75
C LEU A 336 -0.31 8.25 -3.28
N ALA A 337 0.69 7.52 -2.84
CA ALA A 337 0.83 7.08 -1.46
C ALA A 337 2.22 7.40 -0.92
N CYS A 338 2.31 7.47 0.40
CA CYS A 338 3.56 7.68 1.13
C CYS A 338 3.57 6.83 2.40
N ARG A 339 4.65 6.12 2.64
CA ARG A 339 4.89 5.37 3.88
C ARG A 339 5.48 6.28 4.94
N LEU A 340 4.96 6.18 6.15
CA LEU A 340 5.54 6.79 7.33
C LEU A 340 6.18 5.67 8.14
N VAL A 341 7.46 5.81 8.42
CA VAL A 341 8.27 4.84 9.15
C VAL A 341 8.65 5.44 10.49
N ALA A 342 8.48 4.67 11.56
CA ALA A 342 8.77 5.07 12.93
C ALA A 342 9.31 3.90 13.80
N ASN A 343 8.89 3.80 15.06
CA ASN A 343 9.29 2.75 16.02
C ASN A 343 8.80 1.35 15.64
#